data_8e5d0811d180428b18a512081c8167e7
#
_entry.id   8e5d0811d180428b18a512081c8167e7
#
_cell.length_a   1.000
_cell.length_b   1.000
_cell.length_c   1.000
_cell.angle_alpha   90.00
_cell.angle_beta   90.00
_cell.angle_gamma   90.00
#
_symmetry.space_group_name_H-M   'P 1'
#
loop_
_entity.id
_entity.type
_entity.pdbx_description
1 polymer ?
#
loop_
_entity_poly.entity_id
_entity_poly.type
_entity_poly.pdbx_seq_one_letter_code
_entity_poly.pdbx_strand_id
1 'polypeptide(L)'
;PQVINNFISQHHGTSLVSYFYNEALKEEGAENVNEEQFRYPGPKPNMKETAILMLADAVESAVRAAKNPSNEEIDAIINKIIKERLNDGQLSDSPLTLKDLKTIAETFSRMLRGMHHKRIKYHNDLVQELDKNNKLNHEILKPSLDTDLESKVKELENKKNENN
;
A
#
# COMPACT_ATOMS: atom_id res chain seq x y z
N PRO A 1 -30.98 -4.26 -2.41
CA PRO A 1 -31.29 -4.06 -3.83
C PRO A 1 -30.43 -4.96 -4.69
N GLN A 2 -30.99 -5.53 -5.77
CA GLN A 2 -30.27 -6.47 -6.67
C GLN A 2 -28.96 -5.88 -7.22
N VAL A 3 -28.95 -4.60 -7.47
CA VAL A 3 -27.75 -3.88 -7.98
C VAL A 3 -26.55 -4.01 -7.01
N ILE A 4 -26.78 -3.93 -5.72
CA ILE A 4 -25.71 -4.07 -4.71
C ILE A 4 -25.20 -5.53 -4.71
N ASN A 5 -26.10 -6.50 -4.80
CA ASN A 5 -25.71 -7.90 -4.90
C ASN A 5 -24.83 -8.17 -6.12
N ASN A 6 -25.10 -7.53 -7.26
CA ASN A 6 -24.28 -7.63 -8.45
C ASN A 6 -22.85 -7.10 -8.20
N PHE A 7 -22.70 -5.97 -7.51
CA PHE A 7 -21.38 -5.45 -7.13
C PHE A 7 -20.63 -6.41 -6.22
N ILE A 8 -21.30 -6.95 -5.19
CA ILE A 8 -20.68 -7.89 -4.25
C ILE A 8 -20.23 -9.18 -4.94
N SER A 9 -21.07 -9.75 -5.80
CA SER A 9 -20.80 -11.05 -6.43
C SER A 9 -19.86 -10.99 -7.62
N GLN A 10 -19.81 -9.86 -8.35
CA GLN A 10 -19.14 -9.76 -9.64
C GLN A 10 -17.76 -9.07 -9.59
N HIS A 11 -17.44 -8.31 -8.53
CA HIS A 11 -16.20 -7.50 -8.53
C HIS A 11 -14.91 -8.31 -8.55
N HIS A 12 -14.93 -9.57 -8.15
CA HIS A 12 -13.81 -10.49 -8.34
C HIS A 12 -13.95 -11.40 -9.57
N GLY A 13 -15.18 -11.50 -10.13
CA GLY A 13 -15.47 -12.39 -11.25
C GLY A 13 -15.08 -13.84 -10.97
N THR A 14 -14.39 -14.45 -11.92
CA THR A 14 -13.75 -15.77 -11.80
C THR A 14 -12.22 -15.65 -11.80
N SER A 15 -11.71 -14.54 -11.31
CA SER A 15 -10.26 -14.28 -11.28
C SER A 15 -9.51 -15.27 -10.42
N LEU A 16 -8.28 -15.57 -10.81
CA LEU A 16 -7.35 -16.42 -10.05
C LEU A 16 -6.84 -15.68 -8.81
N VAL A 17 -6.87 -16.34 -7.64
CA VAL A 17 -6.22 -15.88 -6.42
C VAL A 17 -4.74 -16.25 -6.48
N SER A 18 -4.00 -15.51 -7.29
CA SER A 18 -2.64 -15.85 -7.74
C SER A 18 -1.65 -16.09 -6.60
N TYR A 19 -1.80 -15.41 -5.47
CA TYR A 19 -0.91 -15.63 -4.32
C TYR A 19 -1.00 -17.06 -3.82
N PHE A 20 -2.19 -17.54 -3.47
CA PHE A 20 -2.38 -18.90 -2.95
C PHE A 20 -2.10 -19.98 -3.99
N TYR A 21 -2.46 -19.71 -5.25
CA TYR A 21 -2.14 -20.61 -6.34
C TYR A 21 -0.63 -20.80 -6.51
N ASN A 22 0.14 -19.70 -6.49
CA ASN A 22 1.60 -19.78 -6.59
C ASN A 22 2.26 -20.45 -5.37
N GLU A 23 1.71 -20.29 -4.18
CA GLU A 23 2.20 -21.03 -3.01
C GLU A 23 1.93 -22.53 -3.14
N ALA A 24 0.71 -22.92 -3.55
CA ALA A 24 0.39 -24.32 -3.78
C ALA A 24 1.27 -24.95 -4.86
N LEU A 25 1.56 -24.24 -5.97
CA LEU A 25 2.48 -24.71 -7.00
C LEU A 25 3.90 -24.99 -6.47
N LYS A 26 4.37 -24.20 -5.52
CA LYS A 26 5.70 -24.39 -4.91
C LYS A 26 5.72 -25.58 -3.96
N GLU A 27 4.63 -25.80 -3.22
CA GLU A 27 4.56 -26.86 -2.18
C GLU A 27 4.22 -28.22 -2.78
N GLU A 28 3.31 -28.28 -3.73
CA GLU A 28 2.73 -29.54 -4.23
C GLU A 28 3.20 -29.92 -5.65
N GLY A 29 3.79 -28.99 -6.39
CA GLY A 29 4.17 -29.17 -7.79
C GLY A 29 3.00 -28.95 -8.76
N ALA A 30 3.31 -28.51 -9.97
CA ALA A 30 2.32 -28.07 -10.96
C ALA A 30 1.35 -29.18 -11.41
N GLU A 31 1.78 -30.44 -11.35
CA GLU A 31 0.99 -31.61 -11.71
C GLU A 31 -0.11 -31.96 -10.69
N ASN A 32 0.02 -31.48 -9.45
CA ASN A 32 -0.89 -31.80 -8.35
C ASN A 32 -1.87 -30.67 -8.02
N VAL A 33 -1.66 -29.47 -8.57
CA VAL A 33 -2.46 -28.28 -8.27
C VAL A 33 -3.49 -28.03 -9.35
N ASN A 34 -4.77 -28.02 -8.99
CA ASN A 34 -5.85 -27.63 -9.89
C ASN A 34 -6.15 -26.14 -9.77
N GLU A 35 -5.86 -25.37 -10.82
CA GLU A 35 -6.08 -23.90 -10.87
C GLU A 35 -7.52 -23.49 -10.53
N GLU A 36 -8.53 -24.28 -10.95
CA GLU A 36 -9.95 -23.97 -10.71
C GLU A 36 -10.29 -23.84 -9.21
N GLN A 37 -9.56 -24.53 -8.34
CA GLN A 37 -9.75 -24.45 -6.88
C GLN A 37 -9.30 -23.11 -6.29
N PHE A 38 -8.51 -22.35 -7.06
CA PHE A 38 -7.97 -21.06 -6.67
C PHE A 38 -8.65 -19.90 -7.39
N ARG A 39 -9.75 -20.18 -8.10
CA ARG A 39 -10.54 -19.15 -8.76
C ARG A 39 -11.75 -18.74 -7.92
N TYR A 40 -12.10 -17.45 -7.99
CA TYR A 40 -13.35 -16.98 -7.41
C TYR A 40 -14.56 -17.64 -8.12
N PRO A 41 -15.67 -17.87 -7.40
CA PRO A 41 -16.82 -18.58 -7.96
C PRO A 41 -17.60 -17.78 -9.02
N GLY A 42 -17.35 -16.49 -9.17
CA GLY A 42 -18.07 -15.64 -10.09
C GLY A 42 -19.42 -15.15 -9.58
N PRO A 43 -20.30 -14.67 -10.44
CA PRO A 43 -20.12 -14.57 -11.90
C PRO A 43 -19.19 -13.43 -12.34
N LYS A 44 -18.80 -13.45 -13.63
CA LYS A 44 -18.05 -12.35 -14.25
C LYS A 44 -18.88 -11.06 -14.28
N PRO A 45 -18.24 -9.87 -14.31
CA PRO A 45 -18.94 -8.60 -14.49
C PRO A 45 -19.75 -8.56 -15.77
N ASN A 46 -21.04 -8.27 -15.66
CA ASN A 46 -21.96 -8.15 -16.81
C ASN A 46 -22.47 -6.72 -17.05
N MET A 47 -22.01 -5.75 -16.22
CA MET A 47 -22.29 -4.32 -16.38
C MET A 47 -20.97 -3.56 -16.41
N LYS A 48 -20.98 -2.35 -17.02
CA LYS A 48 -19.79 -1.48 -17.02
C LYS A 48 -19.33 -1.15 -15.61
N GLU A 49 -20.27 -0.86 -14.74
CA GLU A 49 -20.03 -0.43 -13.37
C GLU A 49 -19.35 -1.54 -12.54
N THR A 50 -19.80 -2.77 -12.66
CA THR A 50 -19.19 -3.90 -11.94
C THR A 50 -17.81 -4.25 -12.49
N ALA A 51 -17.60 -4.11 -13.81
CA ALA A 51 -16.31 -4.27 -14.44
C ALA A 51 -15.33 -3.16 -14.06
N ILE A 52 -15.80 -1.91 -13.95
CA ILE A 52 -14.99 -0.79 -13.45
C ILE A 52 -14.59 -1.03 -11.99
N LEU A 53 -15.52 -1.53 -11.16
CA LEU A 53 -15.21 -1.85 -9.76
C LEU A 53 -14.15 -2.96 -9.66
N MET A 54 -14.26 -4.02 -10.46
CA MET A 54 -13.23 -5.08 -10.54
C MET A 54 -11.85 -4.52 -10.84
N LEU A 55 -11.76 -3.65 -11.85
CA LEU A 55 -10.48 -3.03 -12.22
C LEU A 55 -9.98 -2.09 -11.12
N ALA A 56 -10.86 -1.30 -10.50
CA ALA A 56 -10.51 -0.36 -9.46
C ALA A 56 -9.96 -1.06 -8.21
N ASP A 57 -10.63 -2.12 -7.76
CA ASP A 57 -10.22 -2.92 -6.59
C ASP A 57 -8.85 -3.57 -6.83
N ALA A 58 -8.67 -4.23 -7.99
CA ALA A 58 -7.40 -4.87 -8.34
C ALA A 58 -6.24 -3.87 -8.45
N VAL A 59 -6.48 -2.72 -9.09
CA VAL A 59 -5.47 -1.67 -9.26
C VAL A 59 -5.14 -1.01 -7.92
N GLU A 60 -6.14 -0.68 -7.10
CA GLU A 60 -5.92 -0.07 -5.77
C GLU A 60 -5.08 -1.00 -4.90
N SER A 61 -5.44 -2.28 -4.84
CA SER A 61 -4.72 -3.28 -4.05
C SER A 61 -3.27 -3.45 -4.51
N ALA A 62 -3.01 -3.47 -5.82
CA ALA A 62 -1.66 -3.61 -6.35
C ALA A 62 -0.81 -2.36 -6.11
N VAL A 63 -1.36 -1.16 -6.31
CA VAL A 63 -0.67 0.12 -6.03
C VAL A 63 -0.39 0.27 -4.54
N ARG A 64 -1.32 -0.15 -3.68
CA ARG A 64 -1.13 -0.14 -2.22
C ARG A 64 -0.03 -1.10 -1.77
N ALA A 65 0.09 -2.27 -2.40
CA ALA A 65 1.14 -3.24 -2.13
C ALA A 65 2.52 -2.78 -2.61
N ALA A 66 2.59 -1.95 -3.63
CA ALA A 66 3.82 -1.34 -4.11
C ALA A 66 4.27 -0.25 -3.11
N LYS A 67 5.49 -0.42 -2.57
CA LYS A 67 6.04 0.53 -1.58
C LYS A 67 6.48 1.81 -2.30
N ASN A 68 5.70 2.88 -2.18
CA ASN A 68 5.98 4.20 -2.75
C ASN A 68 6.23 4.18 -4.27
N PRO A 69 5.27 3.68 -5.08
CA PRO A 69 5.45 3.59 -6.52
C PRO A 69 5.58 4.97 -7.17
N SER A 70 6.47 5.10 -8.15
CA SER A 70 6.55 6.28 -9.03
C SER A 70 5.30 6.40 -9.89
N ASN A 71 5.12 7.55 -10.54
CA ASN A 71 4.00 7.74 -11.46
C ASN A 71 4.02 6.75 -12.64
N GLU A 72 5.21 6.43 -13.11
CA GLU A 72 5.46 5.47 -14.20
C GLU A 72 5.13 4.04 -13.75
N GLU A 73 5.46 3.68 -12.53
CA GLU A 73 5.12 2.39 -11.93
C GLU A 73 3.61 2.25 -11.70
N ILE A 74 2.93 3.32 -11.27
CA ILE A 74 1.46 3.34 -11.18
C ILE A 74 0.83 3.06 -12.54
N ASP A 75 1.28 3.72 -13.60
CA ASP A 75 0.77 3.50 -14.95
C ASP A 75 1.06 2.08 -15.46
N ALA A 76 2.23 1.55 -15.16
CA ALA A 76 2.59 0.18 -15.51
C ALA A 76 1.70 -0.85 -14.80
N ILE A 77 1.40 -0.65 -13.50
CA ILE A 77 0.48 -1.50 -12.72
C ILE A 77 -0.93 -1.46 -13.33
N ILE A 78 -1.46 -0.27 -13.63
CA ILE A 78 -2.80 -0.11 -14.23
C ILE A 78 -2.90 -0.88 -15.54
N ASN A 79 -1.95 -0.64 -16.45
CA ASN A 79 -1.95 -1.28 -17.78
C ASN A 79 -1.77 -2.80 -17.68
N LYS A 80 -0.93 -3.27 -16.77
CA LYS A 80 -0.73 -4.70 -16.51
C LYS A 80 -2.04 -5.36 -16.06
N ILE A 81 -2.73 -4.79 -15.08
CA ILE A 81 -3.97 -5.36 -14.53
C ILE A 81 -5.07 -5.37 -15.60
N ILE A 82 -5.27 -4.29 -16.34
CA ILE A 82 -6.26 -4.25 -17.42
C ILE A 82 -5.97 -5.35 -18.45
N LYS A 83 -4.71 -5.51 -18.86
CA LYS A 83 -4.30 -6.54 -19.81
C LYS A 83 -4.51 -7.95 -19.24
N GLU A 84 -4.20 -8.19 -17.98
CA GLU A 84 -4.43 -9.48 -17.31
C GLU A 84 -5.92 -9.82 -17.26
N ARG A 85 -6.80 -8.89 -16.88
CA ARG A 85 -8.24 -9.11 -16.85
C ARG A 85 -8.85 -9.34 -18.24
N LEU A 86 -8.33 -8.67 -19.27
CA LEU A 86 -8.72 -8.92 -20.66
C LEU A 86 -8.29 -10.32 -21.12
N ASN A 87 -7.04 -10.69 -20.89
CA ASN A 87 -6.49 -11.97 -21.34
C ASN A 87 -7.15 -13.16 -20.61
N ASP A 88 -7.50 -12.99 -19.33
CA ASP A 88 -8.23 -13.99 -18.54
C ASP A 88 -9.75 -14.01 -18.84
N GLY A 89 -10.21 -13.20 -19.81
CA GLY A 89 -11.62 -13.14 -20.22
C GLY A 89 -12.56 -12.64 -19.14
N GLN A 90 -12.08 -11.94 -18.13
CA GLN A 90 -12.91 -11.45 -17.01
C GLN A 90 -13.88 -10.35 -17.43
N LEU A 91 -13.58 -9.63 -18.52
CA LEU A 91 -14.37 -8.53 -19.03
C LEU A 91 -15.27 -8.92 -20.21
N SER A 92 -15.30 -10.21 -20.60
CA SER A 92 -15.99 -10.70 -21.80
C SER A 92 -17.50 -10.47 -21.77
N ASP A 93 -18.11 -10.50 -20.59
CA ASP A 93 -19.56 -10.39 -20.42
C ASP A 93 -20.01 -8.93 -20.18
N SER A 94 -19.06 -8.01 -20.04
CA SER A 94 -19.35 -6.59 -19.83
C SER A 94 -19.35 -5.81 -21.14
N PRO A 95 -20.21 -4.77 -21.28
CA PRO A 95 -20.27 -3.96 -22.49
C PRO A 95 -19.17 -2.86 -22.52
N LEU A 96 -17.99 -3.13 -21.96
CA LEU A 96 -16.84 -2.23 -22.03
C LEU A 96 -16.21 -2.26 -23.42
N THR A 97 -15.92 -1.10 -23.96
CA THR A 97 -15.17 -0.95 -25.21
C THR A 97 -13.68 -0.69 -24.92
N LEU A 98 -12.82 -0.86 -25.92
CA LEU A 98 -11.41 -0.48 -25.81
C LEU A 98 -11.22 1.02 -25.49
N LYS A 99 -12.14 1.87 -25.99
CA LYS A 99 -12.16 3.29 -25.67
C LYS A 99 -12.48 3.53 -24.19
N ASP A 100 -13.45 2.78 -23.64
CA ASP A 100 -13.76 2.86 -22.21
C ASP A 100 -12.56 2.44 -21.36
N LEU A 101 -11.86 1.36 -21.71
CA LEU A 101 -10.67 0.90 -20.99
C LEU A 101 -9.55 1.94 -20.98
N LYS A 102 -9.34 2.63 -22.11
CA LYS A 102 -8.38 3.74 -22.17
C LYS A 102 -8.77 4.86 -21.20
N THR A 103 -10.05 5.28 -21.21
CA THR A 103 -10.55 6.31 -20.31
C THR A 103 -10.44 5.91 -18.84
N ILE A 104 -10.71 4.64 -18.52
CA ILE A 104 -10.55 4.07 -17.18
C ILE A 104 -9.08 4.14 -16.75
N ALA A 105 -8.15 3.71 -17.59
CA ALA A 105 -6.72 3.75 -17.30
C ALA A 105 -6.23 5.17 -17.01
N GLU A 106 -6.57 6.14 -17.85
CA GLU A 106 -6.23 7.55 -17.68
C GLU A 106 -6.83 8.15 -16.39
N THR A 107 -8.06 7.75 -16.06
CA THR A 107 -8.76 8.23 -14.86
C THR A 107 -8.13 7.64 -13.59
N PHE A 108 -7.85 6.34 -13.56
CA PHE A 108 -7.18 5.68 -12.45
C PHE A 108 -5.79 6.28 -12.21
N SER A 109 -5.00 6.46 -13.28
CA SER A 109 -3.69 7.11 -13.20
C SER A 109 -3.77 8.47 -12.51
N ARG A 110 -4.67 9.34 -13.00
CA ARG A 110 -4.84 10.68 -12.41
C ARG A 110 -5.26 10.65 -10.94
N MET A 111 -6.20 9.76 -10.58
CA MET A 111 -6.71 9.66 -9.20
C MET A 111 -5.65 9.10 -8.25
N LEU A 112 -4.98 8.02 -8.64
CA LEU A 112 -3.98 7.35 -7.80
C LEU A 112 -2.74 8.21 -7.58
N ARG A 113 -2.25 8.91 -8.60
CA ARG A 113 -1.17 9.88 -8.46
C ARG A 113 -1.54 10.99 -7.47
N GLY A 114 -2.78 11.51 -7.55
CA GLY A 114 -3.27 12.53 -6.61
C GLY A 114 -3.35 12.06 -5.17
N MET A 115 -3.83 10.84 -4.94
CA MET A 115 -3.91 10.22 -3.62
C MET A 115 -2.53 9.90 -3.04
N HIS A 116 -1.65 9.35 -3.88
CA HIS A 116 -0.29 8.98 -3.48
C HIS A 116 0.52 10.20 -3.07
N HIS A 117 0.45 11.29 -3.85
CA HIS A 117 1.15 12.55 -3.54
C HIS A 117 0.70 13.17 -2.21
N LYS A 118 -0.60 13.13 -1.91
CA LYS A 118 -1.14 13.60 -0.62
C LYS A 118 -0.66 12.74 0.55
N ARG A 119 -0.60 11.42 0.36
CA ARG A 119 -0.19 10.46 1.40
C ARG A 119 1.28 10.63 1.78
N ILE A 120 2.16 10.81 0.80
CA ILE A 120 3.60 11.08 1.02
C ILE A 120 3.79 12.40 1.76
N LYS A 121 3.09 13.46 1.35
CA LYS A 121 3.19 14.79 1.98
C LYS A 121 2.77 14.74 3.45
N TYR A 122 1.64 14.11 3.76
CA TYR A 122 1.15 13.98 5.13
C TYR A 122 2.10 13.15 6.02
N HIS A 123 2.66 12.07 5.48
CA HIS A 123 3.63 11.25 6.22
C HIS A 123 4.93 12.01 6.51
N ASN A 124 5.45 12.75 5.55
CA ASN A 124 6.64 13.58 5.73
C ASN A 124 6.41 14.72 6.72
N ASP A 125 5.23 15.34 6.71
CA ASP A 125 4.86 16.38 7.66
C ASP A 125 4.80 15.84 9.08
N LEU A 126 4.23 14.65 9.30
CA LEU A 126 4.20 13.97 10.60
C LEU A 126 5.61 13.58 11.10
N VAL A 127 6.47 13.06 10.22
CA VAL A 127 7.86 12.74 10.57
C VAL A 127 8.62 13.99 10.97
N GLN A 128 8.45 15.10 10.24
CA GLN A 128 9.08 16.38 10.60
C GLN A 128 8.57 16.96 11.92
N GLU A 129 7.27 16.80 12.24
CA GLU A 129 6.73 17.21 13.56
C GLU A 129 7.27 16.36 14.70
N LEU A 130 7.37 15.04 14.50
CA LEU A 130 7.95 14.14 15.49
C LEU A 130 9.43 14.43 15.73
N ASP A 131 10.20 14.71 14.70
CA ASP A 131 11.61 15.08 14.80
C ASP A 131 11.80 16.44 15.51
N LYS A 132 10.92 17.41 15.25
CA LYS A 132 10.92 18.69 15.98
C LYS A 132 10.61 18.50 17.48
N ASN A 133 9.59 17.69 17.78
CA ASN A 133 9.22 17.40 19.16
C ASN A 133 10.32 16.61 19.91
N ASN A 134 10.99 15.65 19.25
CA ASN A 134 12.12 14.93 19.82
C ASN A 134 13.33 15.83 20.08
N LYS A 135 13.64 16.77 19.19
CA LYS A 135 14.70 17.76 19.40
C LYS A 135 14.36 18.70 20.56
N LEU A 136 13.12 19.17 20.65
CA LEU A 136 12.66 20.03 21.75
C LEU A 136 12.72 19.30 23.09
N ASN A 137 12.30 18.03 23.15
CA ASN A 137 12.40 17.20 24.35
C ASN A 137 13.85 16.90 24.74
N HIS A 138 14.75 16.75 23.76
CA HIS A 138 16.19 16.56 24.03
C HIS A 138 16.87 17.83 24.53
N GLU A 139 16.40 19.03 24.13
CA GLU A 139 16.87 20.30 24.66
C GLU A 139 16.33 20.59 26.07
N ILE A 140 15.06 20.21 26.33
CA ILE A 140 14.45 20.38 27.68
C ILE A 140 15.01 19.36 28.67
N LEU A 141 15.40 18.17 28.22
CA LEU A 141 16.00 17.11 29.05
C LEU A 141 17.53 17.15 29.12
N LYS A 142 18.19 18.19 28.59
CA LYS A 142 19.57 18.47 28.98
C LYS A 142 19.53 18.93 30.43
N PRO A 143 19.94 18.10 31.39
CA PRO A 143 19.95 18.57 32.78
C PRO A 143 20.98 19.65 32.89
N SER A 144 20.63 20.72 33.56
CA SER A 144 21.56 21.65 34.21
C SER A 144 22.36 20.97 35.36
N LEU A 145 22.70 19.68 35.18
CA LEU A 145 23.23 18.80 36.21
C LEU A 145 24.77 18.70 36.22
N ASP A 146 25.45 19.21 35.17
CA ASP A 146 26.90 19.00 35.07
C ASP A 146 27.76 20.06 35.77
N THR A 147 27.20 21.24 36.07
CA THR A 147 27.99 22.30 36.74
C THR A 147 28.01 22.18 38.27
N ASP A 148 26.96 21.65 38.89
CA ASP A 148 26.88 21.52 40.36
C ASP A 148 27.57 20.26 40.90
N LEU A 149 27.64 19.20 40.11
CA LEU A 149 28.35 17.97 40.50
C LEU A 149 29.86 18.09 40.32
N GLU A 150 30.33 18.72 39.26
CA GLU A 150 31.77 18.96 39.07
C GLU A 150 32.36 19.93 40.11
N SER A 151 31.60 20.95 40.53
CA SER A 151 32.03 21.86 41.60
C SER A 151 32.10 21.16 42.95
N LYS A 152 31.13 20.29 43.28
CA LYS A 152 31.15 19.49 44.52
C LYS A 152 32.24 18.44 44.57
N VAL A 153 32.54 17.80 43.45
CA VAL A 153 33.64 16.82 43.35
C VAL A 153 34.99 17.52 43.56
N LYS A 154 35.23 18.68 42.94
CA LYS A 154 36.45 19.49 43.18
C LYS A 154 36.60 19.97 44.60
N GLU A 155 35.51 20.35 45.29
CA GLU A 155 35.55 20.72 46.70
C GLU A 155 35.92 19.56 47.63
N LEU A 156 35.44 18.35 47.30
CA LEU A 156 35.77 17.13 48.08
C LEU A 156 37.20 16.65 47.84
N GLU A 157 37.76 16.81 46.65
CA GLU A 157 39.17 16.50 46.37
C GLU A 157 40.14 17.47 47.04
N ASN A 158 39.83 18.76 47.08
CA ASN A 158 40.63 19.74 47.78
C ASN A 158 40.66 19.52 49.30
N LYS A 159 39.53 19.12 49.91
CA LYS A 159 39.46 18.79 51.35
C LYS A 159 40.23 17.51 51.73
N LYS A 160 40.48 16.62 50.82
CA LYS A 160 41.31 15.42 51.06
C LYS A 160 42.78 15.70 50.98
N ASN A 161 43.22 16.72 50.28
CA ASN A 161 44.63 17.10 50.14
C ASN A 161 45.12 18.02 51.23
N GLU A 162 44.23 18.66 52.06
CA GLU A 162 44.59 19.49 53.20
C GLU A 162 44.74 18.72 54.54
N ASN A 163 44.39 17.43 54.56
CA ASN A 163 44.45 16.57 55.74
C ASN A 163 45.50 15.43 55.62
N ASN A 164 46.52 15.60 54.80
CA ASN A 164 47.69 14.73 54.72
C ASN A 164 48.93 15.59 54.78
#